data_0ad749ce5fb12ce8127771fb5b2d1441
#
_entry.id   0ad749ce5fb12ce8127771fb5b2d1441
#
_cell.length_a   1.000
_cell.length_b   1.000
_cell.length_c   1.000
_cell.angle_alpha   90.00
_cell.angle_beta   90.00
_cell.angle_gamma   90.00
#
_symmetry.space_group_name_H-M   'P 1'
#
loop_
_entity.id
_entity.type
_entity.pdbx_description
1 polymer ?
#
loop_
_entity_poly.entity_id
_entity_poly.type
_entity_poly.pdbx_seq_one_letter_code
_entity_poly.pdbx_strand_id
1 'polypeptide(L)'
;MTQTSLQVFESYADAWNRHDADGIVATFAEGGTYCDPTTPGPLSGAAIGAYASGLWAAFPDLSFEMVRFFAGDSGSLSAEWVMRGTNTGSMMGLPPTGRAVEVRGVDLAVVEDGKLRSVQGYFDSGAVPRALGLDVIVQPHAIGPFEFGTGIRVSAGSKAVPGAFGITFIAARHKEDELAIGESGRKIMEEMLAIPGFISAVTVHVGDRMMTITAWETPESMAPILRTGEHRAVIGKYYRSEYGYGGMTGVWVPHHLGERRVRCPECDKMVSVEVPDGKCTCGAVLPEPLAYW
;
A
#
# COMPACT_ATOMS: atom_id res chain seq x y z
N MET A 1 -0.98 15.27 46.40
CA MET A 1 -2.23 14.56 46.04
C MET A 1 -1.90 13.63 44.90
N THR A 2 -2.12 12.34 45.08
CA THR A 2 -1.90 11.33 44.02
C THR A 2 -2.98 11.52 42.94
N GLN A 3 -2.61 11.64 41.68
CA GLN A 3 -3.57 11.70 40.57
C GLN A 3 -4.35 10.38 40.51
N THR A 4 -5.63 10.45 40.18
CA THR A 4 -6.44 9.27 39.93
C THR A 4 -6.06 8.63 38.59
N SER A 5 -6.31 7.33 38.41
CA SER A 5 -6.06 6.65 37.12
C SER A 5 -6.73 7.34 35.94
N LEU A 6 -7.94 7.88 36.16
CA LEU A 6 -8.67 8.66 35.15
C LEU A 6 -7.90 9.94 34.78
N GLN A 7 -7.44 10.71 35.77
CA GLN A 7 -6.70 11.96 35.49
C GLN A 7 -5.39 11.72 34.74
N VAL A 8 -4.70 10.63 35.01
CA VAL A 8 -3.48 10.24 34.28
C VAL A 8 -3.83 9.92 32.82
N PHE A 9 -4.88 9.14 32.61
CA PHE A 9 -5.31 8.77 31.26
C PHE A 9 -5.87 9.98 30.47
N GLU A 10 -6.61 10.87 31.10
CA GLU A 10 -7.05 12.13 30.50
C GLU A 10 -5.85 12.98 30.06
N SER A 11 -4.80 13.08 30.87
CA SER A 11 -3.57 13.80 30.50
C SER A 11 -2.89 13.18 29.29
N TYR A 12 -2.90 11.85 29.18
CA TYR A 12 -2.41 11.09 28.03
C TYR A 12 -3.25 11.37 26.77
N ALA A 13 -4.57 11.30 26.85
CA ALA A 13 -5.47 11.59 25.73
C ALA A 13 -5.37 13.06 25.27
N ASP A 14 -5.22 13.99 26.21
CA ASP A 14 -4.99 15.40 25.90
C ASP A 14 -3.65 15.63 25.18
N ALA A 15 -2.60 14.89 25.54
CA ALA A 15 -1.31 15.00 24.87
C ALA A 15 -1.42 14.50 23.40
N TRP A 16 -2.17 13.44 23.14
CA TRP A 16 -2.49 13.00 21.78
C TRP A 16 -3.19 14.09 20.96
N ASN A 17 -4.21 14.73 21.52
CA ASN A 17 -4.97 15.79 20.86
C ASN A 17 -4.19 17.10 20.67
N ARG A 18 -3.17 17.36 21.50
CA ARG A 18 -2.26 18.49 21.31
C ARG A 18 -1.08 18.17 20.38
N HIS A 19 -0.98 16.95 19.88
CA HIS A 19 0.17 16.46 19.09
C HIS A 19 1.51 16.62 19.86
N ASP A 20 1.48 16.32 21.13
CA ASP A 20 2.60 16.49 22.06
C ASP A 20 3.23 15.12 22.35
N ALA A 21 4.21 14.72 21.51
CA ALA A 21 4.89 13.44 21.63
C ALA A 21 5.63 13.28 22.97
N ASP A 22 6.28 14.33 23.42
CA ASP A 22 7.00 14.33 24.72
C ASP A 22 6.00 14.26 25.88
N GLY A 23 4.88 14.97 25.76
CA GLY A 23 3.78 14.90 26.72
C GLY A 23 3.18 13.49 26.82
N ILE A 24 2.99 12.79 25.70
CA ILE A 24 2.57 11.38 25.71
C ILE A 24 3.57 10.54 26.49
N VAL A 25 4.86 10.60 26.12
CA VAL A 25 5.93 9.81 26.76
C VAL A 25 6.02 10.11 28.25
N ALA A 26 5.85 11.38 28.64
CA ALA A 26 5.92 11.80 30.03
C ALA A 26 4.78 11.24 30.91
N THR A 27 3.67 10.77 30.33
CA THR A 27 2.61 10.08 31.10
C THR A 27 2.95 8.66 31.49
N PHE A 28 3.89 8.02 30.81
CA PHE A 28 4.30 6.64 31.09
C PHE A 28 5.35 6.57 32.22
N ALA A 29 5.28 5.47 32.96
CA ALA A 29 6.35 5.09 33.90
C ALA A 29 7.61 4.67 33.12
N GLU A 30 8.77 4.64 33.79
CA GLU A 30 9.98 4.06 33.22
C GLU A 30 9.72 2.58 32.83
N GLY A 31 10.01 2.21 31.59
CA GLY A 31 9.67 0.90 31.02
C GLY A 31 8.19 0.66 30.81
N GLY A 32 7.33 1.67 30.97
CA GLY A 32 5.91 1.59 30.60
C GLY A 32 5.72 1.38 29.10
N THR A 33 4.64 0.69 28.71
CA THR A 33 4.45 0.21 27.34
C THR A 33 3.14 0.65 26.71
N TYR A 34 3.21 0.90 25.40
CA TYR A 34 2.06 1.07 24.51
C TYR A 34 2.05 -0.02 23.46
N CYS A 35 0.90 -0.59 23.19
CA CYS A 35 0.71 -1.57 22.12
C CYS A 35 -0.68 -1.45 21.51
N ASP A 36 -0.79 -1.62 20.20
CA ASP A 36 -2.06 -1.70 19.48
C ASP A 36 -1.94 -2.65 18.27
N PRO A 37 -3.03 -2.92 17.50
CA PRO A 37 -2.98 -3.84 16.36
C PRO A 37 -2.05 -3.42 15.20
N THR A 38 -1.54 -2.20 15.18
CA THR A 38 -0.65 -1.69 14.13
C THR A 38 0.81 -1.60 14.54
N THR A 39 1.11 -1.76 15.84
CA THR A 39 2.48 -1.78 16.33
C THR A 39 3.11 -3.18 16.14
N PRO A 40 4.43 -3.26 15.88
CA PRO A 40 5.10 -4.55 15.71
C PRO A 40 5.23 -5.34 17.03
N GLY A 41 4.88 -4.71 18.15
CA GLY A 41 4.93 -5.21 19.52
C GLY A 41 4.88 -4.04 20.50
N PRO A 42 5.04 -4.29 21.81
CA PRO A 42 5.02 -3.23 22.80
C PRO A 42 6.13 -2.18 22.56
N LEU A 43 5.74 -0.92 22.45
CA LEU A 43 6.63 0.23 22.35
C LEU A 43 6.89 0.81 23.75
N SER A 44 8.05 1.41 23.98
CA SER A 44 8.38 2.10 25.23
C SER A 44 9.21 3.36 25.01
N GLY A 45 9.13 4.31 25.95
CA GLY A 45 9.90 5.55 25.92
C GLY A 45 9.73 6.31 24.59
N ALA A 46 10.82 6.75 23.99
CA ALA A 46 10.82 7.56 22.77
C ALA A 46 10.12 6.90 21.58
N ALA A 47 10.05 5.56 21.55
CA ALA A 47 9.36 4.84 20.46
C ALA A 47 7.85 5.12 20.44
N ILE A 48 7.22 5.37 21.61
CA ILE A 48 5.80 5.77 21.70
C ILE A 48 5.60 7.13 21.03
N GLY A 49 6.45 8.11 21.35
CA GLY A 49 6.40 9.45 20.74
C GLY A 49 6.64 9.43 19.23
N ALA A 50 7.59 8.60 18.77
CA ALA A 50 7.85 8.42 17.34
C ALA A 50 6.65 7.82 16.60
N TYR A 51 5.98 6.84 17.20
CA TYR A 51 4.74 6.26 16.66
C TYR A 51 3.64 7.31 16.51
N ALA A 52 3.38 8.11 17.55
CA ALA A 52 2.40 9.19 17.51
C ALA A 52 2.73 10.22 16.41
N SER A 53 4.01 10.63 16.33
CA SER A 53 4.48 11.58 15.30
C SER A 53 4.28 11.05 13.88
N GLY A 54 4.45 9.75 13.67
CA GLY A 54 4.18 9.08 12.40
C GLY A 54 2.70 9.16 11.99
N LEU A 55 1.78 9.00 12.95
CA LEU A 55 0.35 9.14 12.70
C LEU A 55 -0.04 10.58 12.38
N TRP A 56 0.47 11.57 13.10
CA TRP A 56 0.21 13.00 12.81
C TRP A 56 0.80 13.45 11.48
N ALA A 57 1.93 12.88 11.06
CA ALA A 57 2.48 13.14 9.73
C ALA A 57 1.53 12.66 8.61
N ALA A 58 0.80 11.57 8.82
CA ALA A 58 -0.20 11.06 7.88
C ALA A 58 -1.56 11.76 8.01
N PHE A 59 -1.94 12.18 9.23
CA PHE A 59 -3.20 12.82 9.59
C PHE A 59 -2.94 14.05 10.47
N PRO A 60 -2.60 15.22 9.89
CA PRO A 60 -2.25 16.41 10.68
C PRO A 60 -3.37 16.99 11.55
N ASP A 61 -4.62 16.62 11.26
CA ASP A 61 -5.82 16.99 12.02
C ASP A 61 -6.34 15.85 12.92
N LEU A 62 -5.49 14.84 13.19
CA LEU A 62 -5.88 13.67 13.99
C LEU A 62 -6.33 14.11 15.40
N SER A 63 -7.46 13.59 15.81
CA SER A 63 -8.04 13.83 17.12
C SER A 63 -8.73 12.60 17.68
N PHE A 64 -8.75 12.49 19.00
CA PHE A 64 -9.46 11.46 19.75
C PHE A 64 -10.57 12.10 20.57
N GLU A 65 -11.80 11.63 20.37
CA GLU A 65 -12.94 11.92 21.24
C GLU A 65 -13.09 10.76 22.25
N MET A 66 -12.96 11.06 23.54
CA MET A 66 -13.21 10.07 24.58
C MET A 66 -14.72 9.95 24.80
N VAL A 67 -15.26 8.74 24.56
CA VAL A 67 -16.71 8.47 24.62
C VAL A 67 -17.13 8.14 26.04
N ARG A 68 -16.41 7.23 26.69
CA ARG A 68 -16.68 6.81 28.08
C ARG A 68 -15.48 6.10 28.69
N PHE A 69 -15.48 6.08 30.02
CA PHE A 69 -14.48 5.41 30.83
C PHE A 69 -15.12 4.39 31.76
N PHE A 70 -14.41 3.31 32.00
CA PHE A 70 -14.76 2.31 33.01
C PHE A 70 -13.55 2.12 33.91
N ALA A 71 -13.67 2.52 35.19
CA ALA A 71 -12.63 2.27 36.17
C ALA A 71 -12.75 0.82 36.67
N GLY A 72 -11.63 0.15 36.74
CA GLY A 72 -11.47 -1.16 37.36
C GLY A 72 -10.71 -1.07 38.66
N ASP A 73 -10.41 -2.22 39.26
CA ASP A 73 -9.62 -2.32 40.48
C ASP A 73 -8.11 -2.12 40.17
N SER A 74 -7.34 -1.81 41.23
CA SER A 74 -5.87 -1.76 41.20
C SER A 74 -5.26 -0.89 40.09
N GLY A 75 -5.86 0.29 39.84
CA GLY A 75 -5.36 1.26 38.86
C GLY A 75 -5.70 0.95 37.40
N SER A 76 -6.42 -0.15 37.13
CA SER A 76 -6.87 -0.47 35.77
C SER A 76 -8.03 0.42 35.34
N LEU A 77 -8.08 0.75 34.04
CA LEU A 77 -9.22 1.41 33.41
C LEU A 77 -9.36 0.97 31.97
N SER A 78 -10.58 1.11 31.41
CA SER A 78 -10.81 1.09 29.98
C SER A 78 -11.42 2.38 29.51
N ALA A 79 -11.00 2.82 28.32
CA ALA A 79 -11.46 4.06 27.69
C ALA A 79 -11.93 3.77 26.27
N GLU A 80 -13.22 3.99 26.00
CA GLU A 80 -13.75 3.95 24.62
C GLU A 80 -13.52 5.29 23.95
N TRP A 81 -13.00 5.26 22.74
CA TRP A 81 -12.67 6.44 21.96
C TRP A 81 -13.09 6.36 20.50
N VAL A 82 -13.19 7.52 19.87
CA VAL A 82 -13.32 7.68 18.42
C VAL A 82 -12.16 8.53 17.92
N MET A 83 -11.34 7.95 17.04
CA MET A 83 -10.29 8.65 16.32
C MET A 83 -10.85 9.21 15.02
N ARG A 84 -10.52 10.47 14.69
CA ARG A 84 -10.83 11.10 13.40
C ARG A 84 -9.60 11.80 12.86
N GLY A 85 -9.52 11.90 11.53
CA GLY A 85 -8.49 12.66 10.85
C GLY A 85 -8.64 12.58 9.33
N THR A 86 -7.92 13.46 8.63
CA THR A 86 -7.89 13.52 7.16
C THR A 86 -6.49 13.14 6.68
N ASN A 87 -6.41 12.14 5.78
CA ASN A 87 -5.12 11.68 5.25
C ASN A 87 -4.58 12.68 4.22
N THR A 88 -3.77 13.60 4.67
CA THR A 88 -3.07 14.60 3.83
C THR A 88 -1.56 14.40 3.78
N GLY A 89 -1.03 13.44 4.54
CA GLY A 89 0.36 13.01 4.47
C GLY A 89 0.52 11.59 3.92
N SER A 90 1.75 11.23 3.58
CA SER A 90 2.06 9.87 3.11
C SER A 90 1.83 8.85 4.22
N MET A 91 1.23 7.71 3.88
CA MET A 91 1.00 6.60 4.79
C MET A 91 1.40 5.28 4.13
N MET A 92 2.19 4.46 4.82
CA MET A 92 2.64 3.14 4.33
C MET A 92 3.32 3.20 2.95
N GLY A 93 4.03 4.30 2.64
CA GLY A 93 4.66 4.52 1.34
C GLY A 93 3.69 4.87 0.20
N LEU A 94 2.41 5.09 0.51
CA LEU A 94 1.40 5.54 -0.44
C LEU A 94 1.23 7.07 -0.36
N PRO A 95 0.89 7.74 -1.48
CA PRO A 95 0.59 9.17 -1.47
C PRO A 95 -0.69 9.45 -0.66
N PRO A 96 -0.87 10.70 -0.19
CA PRO A 96 -2.07 11.09 0.53
C PRO A 96 -3.32 10.92 -0.33
N THR A 97 -4.41 10.46 0.29
CA THR A 97 -5.68 10.20 -0.40
C THR A 97 -6.66 11.36 -0.29
N GLY A 98 -6.45 12.31 0.64
CA GLY A 98 -7.37 13.39 0.97
C GLY A 98 -8.66 12.91 1.66
N ARG A 99 -8.77 11.63 2.02
CA ARG A 99 -9.98 11.05 2.63
C ARG A 99 -9.96 11.18 4.15
N ALA A 100 -11.15 11.42 4.71
CA ALA A 100 -11.36 11.37 6.15
C ALA A 100 -11.51 9.93 6.64
N VAL A 101 -11.04 9.69 7.87
CA VAL A 101 -11.20 8.43 8.58
C VAL A 101 -11.96 8.66 9.90
N GLU A 102 -12.74 7.67 10.30
CA GLU A 102 -13.32 7.55 11.64
C GLU A 102 -13.11 6.10 12.09
N VAL A 103 -12.44 5.93 13.24
CA VAL A 103 -12.14 4.62 13.83
C VAL A 103 -12.58 4.63 15.28
N ARG A 104 -13.31 3.59 15.69
CA ARG A 104 -13.69 3.36 17.08
C ARG A 104 -12.78 2.33 17.71
N GLY A 105 -12.40 2.54 18.94
CA GLY A 105 -11.56 1.63 19.67
C GLY A 105 -11.73 1.74 21.17
N VAL A 106 -11.01 0.88 21.86
CA VAL A 106 -10.93 0.84 23.31
C VAL A 106 -9.47 0.69 23.72
N ASP A 107 -9.02 1.49 24.65
CA ASP A 107 -7.77 1.28 25.35
C ASP A 107 -8.02 0.62 26.71
N LEU A 108 -7.23 -0.39 27.02
CA LEU A 108 -7.07 -0.92 28.37
C LEU A 108 -5.78 -0.35 28.94
N ALA A 109 -5.86 0.36 30.04
CA ALA A 109 -4.72 0.99 30.68
C ALA A 109 -4.54 0.52 32.13
N VAL A 110 -3.29 0.49 32.57
CA VAL A 110 -2.91 0.26 33.97
C VAL A 110 -2.08 1.46 34.42
N VAL A 111 -2.49 2.05 35.54
CA VAL A 111 -1.83 3.20 36.17
C VAL A 111 -1.26 2.75 37.51
N GLU A 112 0.05 2.95 37.71
CA GLU A 112 0.79 2.70 38.95
C GLU A 112 1.55 3.98 39.32
N ASP A 113 1.52 4.36 40.58
CA ASP A 113 2.24 5.54 41.13
C ASP A 113 2.03 6.85 40.32
N GLY A 114 0.82 7.04 39.79
CA GLY A 114 0.46 8.23 39.01
C GLY A 114 1.03 8.25 37.58
N LYS A 115 1.44 7.11 37.03
CA LYS A 115 1.96 6.93 35.68
C LYS A 115 1.32 5.73 34.99
N LEU A 116 1.25 5.78 33.66
CA LEU A 116 0.83 4.64 32.84
C LEU A 116 1.90 3.54 32.86
N ARG A 117 1.55 2.39 33.37
CA ARG A 117 2.38 1.18 33.29
C ARG A 117 2.20 0.47 31.96
N SER A 118 0.98 0.47 31.44
CA SER A 118 0.69 -0.07 30.11
C SER A 118 -0.56 0.56 29.52
N VAL A 119 -0.59 0.70 28.21
CA VAL A 119 -1.79 0.96 27.39
C VAL A 119 -1.84 -0.08 26.30
N GLN A 120 -2.97 -0.78 26.20
CA GLN A 120 -3.23 -1.75 25.15
C GLN A 120 -4.48 -1.32 24.37
N GLY A 121 -4.26 -0.86 23.13
CA GLY A 121 -5.33 -0.46 22.22
C GLY A 121 -5.96 -1.66 21.52
N TYR A 122 -7.28 -1.60 21.30
CA TYR A 122 -8.05 -2.56 20.50
C TYR A 122 -8.97 -1.82 19.54
N PHE A 123 -8.77 -2.04 18.26
CA PHE A 123 -9.62 -1.50 17.19
C PHE A 123 -9.50 -2.35 15.94
N ASP A 124 -10.38 -2.14 14.97
CA ASP A 124 -10.28 -2.77 13.65
C ASP A 124 -9.15 -2.11 12.84
N SER A 125 -7.99 -2.77 12.76
CA SER A 125 -6.84 -2.27 12.00
C SER A 125 -7.11 -2.13 10.49
N GLY A 126 -8.12 -2.82 9.97
CA GLY A 126 -8.57 -2.69 8.58
C GLY A 126 -9.47 -1.48 8.33
N ALA A 127 -9.98 -0.81 9.39
CA ALA A 127 -10.89 0.32 9.23
C ALA A 127 -10.23 1.52 8.54
N VAL A 128 -8.99 1.87 8.93
CA VAL A 128 -8.24 2.97 8.32
C VAL A 128 -7.99 2.72 6.82
N PRO A 129 -7.33 1.62 6.39
CA PRO A 129 -7.14 1.38 4.96
C PRO A 129 -8.44 1.37 4.17
N ARG A 130 -9.51 0.74 4.66
CA ARG A 130 -10.82 0.76 3.97
C ARG A 130 -11.40 2.16 3.82
N ALA A 131 -11.34 2.99 4.86
CA ALA A 131 -11.80 4.39 4.79
C ALA A 131 -10.99 5.21 3.77
N LEU A 132 -9.69 4.92 3.63
CA LEU A 132 -8.82 5.52 2.63
C LEU A 132 -9.08 5.01 1.20
N GLY A 133 -9.97 4.03 1.01
CA GLY A 133 -10.28 3.43 -0.28
C GLY A 133 -9.24 2.42 -0.74
N LEU A 134 -8.52 1.82 0.20
CA LEU A 134 -7.57 0.74 -0.05
C LEU A 134 -8.26 -0.61 0.14
N ASP A 135 -7.93 -1.57 -0.70
CA ASP A 135 -8.37 -2.95 -0.52
C ASP A 135 -7.59 -3.60 0.62
N VAL A 136 -8.32 -4.23 1.54
CA VAL A 136 -7.73 -5.06 2.60
C VAL A 136 -7.88 -6.50 2.19
N ILE A 137 -6.78 -7.09 1.71
CA ILE A 137 -6.74 -8.46 1.21
C ILE A 137 -6.16 -9.36 2.29
N VAL A 138 -6.91 -10.40 2.66
CA VAL A 138 -6.44 -11.47 3.53
C VAL A 138 -6.24 -12.72 2.68
N GLN A 139 -4.99 -13.10 2.47
CA GLN A 139 -4.64 -14.28 1.70
C GLN A 139 -3.50 -15.04 2.39
N PRO A 140 -3.40 -16.36 2.23
CA PRO A 140 -2.24 -17.10 2.71
C PRO A 140 -1.00 -16.71 1.91
N HIS A 141 0.18 -16.84 2.50
CA HIS A 141 1.44 -16.72 1.76
C HIS A 141 1.60 -17.87 0.78
N ALA A 142 1.33 -19.09 1.21
CA ALA A 142 1.35 -20.29 0.39
C ALA A 142 0.33 -21.33 0.86
N ILE A 143 -0.21 -22.12 -0.08
CA ILE A 143 -1.02 -23.32 0.19
C ILE A 143 -0.54 -24.44 -0.74
N GLY A 144 0.07 -25.49 -0.17
CA GLY A 144 0.66 -26.55 -0.97
C GLY A 144 1.73 -25.99 -1.93
N PRO A 145 1.62 -26.25 -3.25
CA PRO A 145 2.56 -25.72 -4.25
C PRO A 145 2.22 -24.30 -4.73
N PHE A 146 1.14 -23.69 -4.24
CA PHE A 146 0.66 -22.37 -4.71
C PHE A 146 1.15 -21.27 -3.79
N GLU A 147 1.88 -20.29 -4.34
CA GLU A 147 2.27 -19.03 -3.71
C GLU A 147 1.32 -17.92 -4.14
N PHE A 148 1.00 -17.03 -3.20
CA PHE A 148 0.09 -15.92 -3.43
C PHE A 148 0.83 -14.59 -3.38
N GLY A 149 0.32 -13.57 -4.09
CA GLY A 149 0.99 -12.29 -4.17
C GLY A 149 0.08 -11.15 -4.61
N THR A 150 0.70 -10.03 -4.97
CA THR A 150 0.03 -8.79 -5.39
C THR A 150 0.57 -8.32 -6.73
N GLY A 151 -0.18 -7.40 -7.38
CA GLY A 151 0.27 -6.81 -8.64
C GLY A 151 -0.28 -5.40 -8.84
N ILE A 152 0.40 -4.62 -9.68
CA ILE A 152 -0.03 -3.30 -10.12
C ILE A 152 0.07 -3.20 -11.65
N ARG A 153 -0.72 -2.32 -12.25
CA ARG A 153 -0.73 -2.04 -13.68
C ARG A 153 -0.67 -0.55 -13.95
N VAL A 154 0.07 -0.19 -14.99
CA VAL A 154 0.04 1.15 -15.58
C VAL A 154 -0.20 1.04 -17.09
N SER A 155 -0.92 1.98 -17.68
CA SER A 155 -1.23 1.99 -19.10
C SER A 155 -1.16 3.40 -19.65
N ALA A 156 -0.54 3.56 -20.84
CA ALA A 156 -0.57 4.79 -21.61
C ALA A 156 -1.91 5.01 -22.34
N GLY A 157 -2.86 4.09 -22.23
CA GLY A 157 -4.13 4.15 -22.96
C GLY A 157 -4.02 3.80 -24.46
N SER A 158 -2.83 3.40 -24.92
CA SER A 158 -2.61 2.98 -26.31
C SER A 158 -3.39 1.71 -26.63
N LYS A 159 -4.03 1.68 -27.81
CA LYS A 159 -4.70 0.51 -28.37
C LYS A 159 -3.86 -0.18 -29.45
N ALA A 160 -2.62 0.24 -29.61
CA ALA A 160 -1.70 -0.38 -30.56
C ALA A 160 -1.51 -1.87 -30.26
N VAL A 161 -1.26 -2.63 -31.30
CA VAL A 161 -0.91 -4.05 -31.19
C VAL A 161 0.53 -4.15 -30.66
N PRO A 162 0.79 -4.88 -29.57
CA PRO A 162 2.14 -5.02 -29.08
C PRO A 162 3.03 -5.74 -30.09
N GLY A 163 4.13 -5.11 -30.49
CA GLY A 163 5.18 -5.72 -31.31
C GLY A 163 6.31 -6.31 -30.47
N ALA A 164 6.38 -5.96 -29.17
CA ALA A 164 7.36 -6.52 -28.26
C ALA A 164 6.91 -6.47 -26.82
N PHE A 165 7.46 -7.38 -25.99
CA PHE A 165 7.33 -7.42 -24.55
C PHE A 165 8.70 -7.42 -23.88
N GLY A 166 8.89 -6.56 -22.92
CA GLY A 166 10.00 -6.64 -21.98
C GLY A 166 9.57 -7.45 -20.77
N ILE A 167 10.31 -8.46 -20.40
CA ILE A 167 10.05 -9.26 -19.18
C ILE A 167 11.30 -9.21 -18.32
N THR A 168 11.11 -8.75 -17.08
CA THR A 168 12.17 -8.69 -16.08
C THR A 168 11.68 -9.35 -14.81
N PHE A 169 12.49 -10.19 -14.19
CA PHE A 169 12.25 -10.57 -12.81
C PHE A 169 13.50 -10.32 -11.96
N ILE A 170 13.27 -9.99 -10.70
CA ILE A 170 14.29 -9.84 -9.65
C ILE A 170 13.83 -10.64 -8.45
N ALA A 171 14.72 -11.44 -7.88
CA ALA A 171 14.50 -12.14 -6.63
C ALA A 171 15.10 -11.32 -5.47
N ALA A 172 14.28 -10.92 -4.52
CA ALA A 172 14.66 -10.15 -3.34
C ALA A 172 15.30 -11.06 -2.29
N ARG A 173 16.26 -10.53 -1.50
CA ARG A 173 16.91 -11.27 -0.41
C ARG A 173 16.07 -11.23 0.87
N HIS A 174 15.43 -10.11 1.11
CA HIS A 174 14.66 -9.82 2.33
C HIS A 174 13.66 -8.69 2.07
N LYS A 175 12.82 -8.39 3.05
CA LYS A 175 11.69 -7.45 2.91
C LYS A 175 12.09 -6.03 2.53
N GLU A 176 13.23 -5.56 3.00
CA GLU A 176 13.75 -4.23 2.66
C GLU A 176 14.10 -4.13 1.17
N ASP A 177 14.66 -5.20 0.59
CA ASP A 177 14.90 -5.28 -0.86
C ASP A 177 13.60 -5.21 -1.65
N GLU A 178 12.56 -5.96 -1.24
CA GLU A 178 11.24 -5.94 -1.89
C GLU A 178 10.66 -4.52 -1.94
N LEU A 179 10.72 -3.81 -0.81
CA LEU A 179 10.22 -2.44 -0.72
C LEU A 179 11.00 -1.49 -1.64
N ALA A 180 12.34 -1.58 -1.63
CA ALA A 180 13.20 -0.74 -2.45
C ALA A 180 13.03 -1.01 -3.96
N ILE A 181 12.92 -2.29 -4.35
CA ILE A 181 12.66 -2.71 -5.74
C ILE A 181 11.27 -2.23 -6.16
N GLY A 182 10.25 -2.38 -5.30
CA GLY A 182 8.89 -1.95 -5.57
C GLY A 182 8.77 -0.43 -5.77
N GLU A 183 9.46 0.37 -4.95
CA GLU A 183 9.50 1.82 -5.09
C GLU A 183 10.17 2.25 -6.41
N SER A 184 11.35 1.70 -6.70
CA SER A 184 12.04 1.95 -7.96
C SER A 184 11.21 1.50 -9.16
N GLY A 185 10.53 0.35 -9.06
CA GLY A 185 9.64 -0.17 -10.09
C GLY A 185 8.50 0.80 -10.43
N ARG A 186 7.88 1.43 -9.43
CA ARG A 186 6.86 2.46 -9.67
C ARG A 186 7.41 3.67 -10.42
N LYS A 187 8.55 4.22 -9.99
CA LYS A 187 9.22 5.34 -10.67
C LYS A 187 9.55 5.02 -12.12
N ILE A 188 10.06 3.82 -12.38
CA ILE A 188 10.37 3.34 -13.73
C ILE A 188 9.09 3.27 -14.59
N MET A 189 7.98 2.76 -14.05
CA MET A 189 6.71 2.69 -14.77
C MET A 189 6.14 4.09 -15.06
N GLU A 190 6.31 5.06 -14.16
CA GLU A 190 5.97 6.47 -14.40
C GLU A 190 6.80 7.08 -15.54
N GLU A 191 8.11 6.84 -15.57
CA GLU A 191 8.99 7.27 -16.66
C GLU A 191 8.58 6.67 -18.01
N MET A 192 8.14 5.40 -18.03
CA MET A 192 7.69 4.73 -19.25
C MET A 192 6.49 5.40 -19.91
N LEU A 193 5.58 6.02 -19.14
CA LEU A 193 4.41 6.72 -19.67
C LEU A 193 4.77 7.84 -20.65
N ALA A 194 5.95 8.43 -20.52
CA ALA A 194 6.45 9.49 -21.40
C ALA A 194 7.21 8.96 -22.63
N ILE A 195 7.41 7.65 -22.76
CA ILE A 195 8.20 7.07 -23.85
C ILE A 195 7.29 6.73 -25.03
N PRO A 196 7.55 7.28 -26.26
CA PRO A 196 6.80 6.92 -27.44
C PRO A 196 6.84 5.41 -27.71
N GLY A 197 5.68 4.84 -28.03
CA GLY A 197 5.53 3.40 -28.26
C GLY A 197 5.42 2.54 -27.02
N PHE A 198 5.39 3.13 -25.82
CA PHE A 198 4.98 2.42 -24.62
C PHE A 198 3.47 2.18 -24.61
N ILE A 199 3.04 0.95 -24.32
CA ILE A 199 1.62 0.57 -24.26
C ILE A 199 1.17 0.44 -22.81
N SER A 200 1.79 -0.47 -22.06
CA SER A 200 1.48 -0.69 -20.65
C SER A 200 2.54 -1.52 -19.94
N ALA A 201 2.47 -1.55 -18.63
CA ALA A 201 3.25 -2.44 -17.77
C ALA A 201 2.39 -3.07 -16.69
N VAL A 202 2.71 -4.32 -16.34
CA VAL A 202 2.19 -5.03 -15.17
C VAL A 202 3.37 -5.52 -14.37
N THR A 203 3.35 -5.26 -13.07
CA THR A 203 4.29 -5.87 -12.11
C THR A 203 3.52 -6.79 -11.19
N VAL A 204 4.00 -7.99 -10.99
CA VAL A 204 3.50 -8.95 -10.01
C VAL A 204 4.59 -9.28 -9.01
N HIS A 205 4.18 -9.49 -7.77
CA HIS A 205 5.04 -9.90 -6.67
C HIS A 205 4.47 -11.16 -6.06
N VAL A 206 5.22 -12.26 -6.10
CA VAL A 206 4.84 -13.58 -5.57
C VAL A 206 6.04 -14.19 -4.87
N GLY A 207 5.90 -14.49 -3.58
CA GLY A 207 7.00 -14.96 -2.76
C GLY A 207 8.13 -13.93 -2.70
N ASP A 208 9.35 -14.34 -3.01
CA ASP A 208 10.54 -13.47 -3.09
C ASP A 208 10.73 -12.83 -4.49
N ARG A 209 9.82 -13.09 -5.44
CA ARG A 209 9.98 -12.73 -6.85
C ARG A 209 9.10 -11.56 -7.25
N MET A 210 9.72 -10.56 -7.83
CA MET A 210 9.07 -9.43 -8.48
C MET A 210 9.27 -9.53 -9.99
N MET A 211 8.18 -9.63 -10.74
CA MET A 211 8.20 -9.74 -12.19
C MET A 211 7.49 -8.55 -12.82
N THR A 212 8.14 -7.91 -13.79
CA THR A 212 7.53 -6.85 -14.61
C THR A 212 7.42 -7.32 -16.04
N ILE A 213 6.23 -7.18 -16.61
CA ILE A 213 5.95 -7.39 -18.04
C ILE A 213 5.55 -6.03 -18.62
N THR A 214 6.27 -5.59 -19.63
CA THR A 214 5.99 -4.32 -20.34
C THR A 214 5.61 -4.62 -21.79
N ALA A 215 4.62 -3.90 -22.32
CA ALA A 215 4.18 -4.01 -23.72
C ALA A 215 4.57 -2.74 -24.49
N TRP A 216 5.09 -2.92 -25.70
CA TRP A 216 5.65 -1.90 -26.56
C TRP A 216 5.20 -2.08 -28.01
N GLU A 217 5.09 -0.98 -28.76
CA GLU A 217 4.75 -1.06 -30.19
C GLU A 217 5.81 -1.76 -31.00
N THR A 218 7.09 -1.56 -30.69
CA THR A 218 8.23 -2.25 -31.33
C THR A 218 9.33 -2.57 -30.30
N PRO A 219 10.26 -3.50 -30.61
CA PRO A 219 11.42 -3.72 -29.77
C PRO A 219 12.29 -2.48 -29.57
N GLU A 220 12.40 -1.62 -30.59
CA GLU A 220 13.22 -0.40 -30.56
C GLU A 220 12.65 0.65 -29.60
N SER A 221 11.33 0.66 -29.42
CA SER A 221 10.64 1.59 -28.50
C SER A 221 11.12 1.44 -27.06
N MET A 222 11.68 0.30 -26.68
CA MET A 222 12.25 0.07 -25.34
C MET A 222 13.64 0.70 -25.12
N ALA A 223 14.36 1.05 -26.19
CA ALA A 223 15.75 1.50 -26.07
C ALA A 223 15.96 2.73 -25.17
N PRO A 224 15.05 3.72 -25.10
CA PRO A 224 15.20 4.87 -24.22
C PRO A 224 15.23 4.52 -22.74
N ILE A 225 14.36 3.60 -22.28
CA ILE A 225 14.29 3.26 -20.84
C ILE A 225 15.56 2.60 -20.31
N LEU A 226 16.30 1.89 -21.18
CA LEU A 226 17.54 1.20 -20.80
C LEU A 226 18.70 2.18 -20.55
N ARG A 227 18.60 3.43 -21.01
CA ARG A 227 19.71 4.39 -21.06
C ARG A 227 19.58 5.52 -20.06
N THR A 228 18.42 5.77 -19.50
CA THR A 228 18.11 6.97 -18.71
C THR A 228 17.36 6.66 -17.44
N GLY A 229 17.27 7.64 -16.53
CA GLY A 229 16.38 7.68 -15.39
C GLY A 229 16.65 6.63 -14.32
N GLU A 230 15.59 6.31 -13.61
CA GLU A 230 15.62 5.37 -12.49
C GLU A 230 16.00 3.95 -12.94
N HIS A 231 15.57 3.52 -14.15
CA HIS A 231 15.89 2.19 -14.66
C HIS A 231 17.41 1.96 -14.75
N ARG A 232 18.17 2.94 -15.27
CA ARG A 232 19.63 2.86 -15.31
C ARG A 232 20.26 2.82 -13.92
N ALA A 233 19.71 3.60 -12.98
CA ALA A 233 20.17 3.61 -11.59
C ALA A 233 19.95 2.25 -10.93
N VAL A 234 18.78 1.64 -11.14
CA VAL A 234 18.42 0.30 -10.63
C VAL A 234 19.34 -0.79 -11.18
N ILE A 235 19.60 -0.77 -12.49
CA ILE A 235 20.57 -1.70 -13.11
C ILE A 235 21.93 -1.58 -12.42
N GLY A 236 22.40 -0.35 -12.19
CA GLY A 236 23.67 -0.10 -11.47
C GLY A 236 23.66 -0.69 -10.05
N LYS A 237 22.59 -0.49 -9.29
CA LYS A 237 22.43 -1.05 -7.93
C LYS A 237 22.42 -2.58 -7.95
N TYR A 238 21.67 -3.18 -8.88
CA TYR A 238 21.62 -4.64 -9.02
C TYR A 238 23.01 -5.25 -9.26
N TYR A 239 23.78 -4.73 -10.23
CA TYR A 239 25.12 -5.24 -10.52
C TYR A 239 26.17 -4.94 -9.44
N ARG A 240 25.93 -3.94 -8.57
CA ARG A 240 26.76 -3.71 -7.38
C ARG A 240 26.34 -4.56 -6.17
N SER A 241 25.37 -5.47 -6.36
CA SER A 241 24.83 -6.33 -5.29
C SER A 241 24.21 -5.56 -4.13
N GLU A 242 23.66 -4.38 -4.39
CA GLU A 242 23.03 -3.56 -3.37
C GLU A 242 21.66 -4.14 -2.95
N TYR A 243 20.97 -4.83 -3.86
CA TYR A 243 19.74 -5.59 -3.57
C TYR A 243 19.49 -6.74 -4.57
N GLY A 244 18.62 -7.68 -4.15
CA GLY A 244 18.34 -8.89 -4.92
C GLY A 244 19.49 -9.90 -4.85
N TYR A 245 19.18 -11.18 -5.07
CA TYR A 245 20.17 -12.24 -5.17
C TYR A 245 20.19 -12.92 -6.55
N GLY A 246 19.27 -12.54 -7.43
CA GLY A 246 19.19 -13.04 -8.80
C GLY A 246 18.11 -12.34 -9.61
N GLY A 247 18.18 -12.49 -10.91
CA GLY A 247 17.22 -11.90 -11.81
C GLY A 247 17.51 -12.19 -13.27
N MET A 248 16.56 -11.84 -14.12
CA MET A 248 16.66 -11.95 -15.55
C MET A 248 15.89 -10.82 -16.21
N THR A 249 16.39 -10.33 -17.33
CA THR A 249 15.64 -9.46 -18.22
C THR A 249 15.76 -9.94 -19.66
N GLY A 250 14.71 -9.72 -20.45
CA GLY A 250 14.74 -10.09 -21.87
C GLY A 250 13.65 -9.36 -22.65
N VAL A 251 13.82 -9.35 -23.97
CA VAL A 251 12.86 -8.82 -24.93
C VAL A 251 12.29 -9.98 -25.72
N TRP A 252 10.96 -10.06 -25.75
CA TRP A 252 10.23 -11.10 -26.49
C TRP A 252 9.43 -10.45 -27.61
N VAL A 253 9.53 -10.98 -28.80
CA VAL A 253 8.69 -10.62 -29.95
C VAL A 253 7.55 -11.63 -30.01
N PRO A 254 6.29 -11.20 -30.10
CA PRO A 254 5.16 -12.12 -30.18
C PRO A 254 5.26 -13.00 -31.43
N HIS A 255 5.25 -14.32 -31.25
CA HIS A 255 5.11 -15.24 -32.35
C HIS A 255 3.68 -15.26 -32.88
N HIS A 256 2.70 -15.11 -31.98
CA HIS A 256 1.28 -15.07 -32.32
C HIS A 256 0.53 -14.25 -31.27
N LEU A 257 -0.36 -13.39 -31.73
CA LEU A 257 -1.35 -12.70 -30.90
C LEU A 257 -2.76 -13.12 -31.35
N GLY A 258 -3.58 -13.51 -30.40
CA GLY A 258 -4.99 -13.82 -30.66
C GLY A 258 -5.80 -12.57 -31.02
N GLU A 259 -6.94 -12.77 -31.67
CA GLU A 259 -7.88 -11.69 -31.95
C GLU A 259 -8.43 -11.08 -30.67
N ARG A 260 -8.55 -9.76 -30.65
CA ARG A 260 -9.34 -9.09 -29.62
C ARG A 260 -10.81 -9.35 -29.87
N ARG A 261 -11.54 -9.60 -28.80
CA ARG A 261 -12.98 -9.85 -28.85
C ARG A 261 -13.70 -8.98 -27.83
N VAL A 262 -14.90 -8.57 -28.18
CA VAL A 262 -15.82 -7.85 -27.30
C VAL A 262 -17.15 -8.59 -27.19
N ARG A 263 -17.83 -8.41 -26.09
CA ARG A 263 -19.16 -8.96 -25.87
C ARG A 263 -20.20 -8.04 -26.50
N CYS A 264 -21.02 -8.60 -27.37
CA CYS A 264 -22.14 -7.86 -27.95
C CYS A 264 -23.18 -7.51 -26.88
N PRO A 265 -23.61 -6.23 -26.76
CA PRO A 265 -24.56 -5.83 -25.73
C PRO A 265 -25.97 -6.37 -25.93
N GLU A 266 -26.33 -6.75 -27.17
CA GLU A 266 -27.68 -7.18 -27.49
C GLU A 266 -27.87 -8.71 -27.49
N CYS A 267 -26.85 -9.46 -27.96
CA CYS A 267 -26.99 -10.93 -28.08
C CYS A 267 -26.00 -11.71 -27.21
N ASP A 268 -25.17 -11.03 -26.41
CA ASP A 268 -24.23 -11.57 -25.46
C ASP A 268 -23.10 -12.46 -26.06
N LYS A 269 -22.96 -12.47 -27.39
CA LYS A 269 -21.91 -13.25 -28.06
C LYS A 269 -20.58 -12.52 -28.02
N MET A 270 -19.50 -13.28 -27.90
CA MET A 270 -18.12 -12.78 -28.10
C MET A 270 -17.84 -12.64 -29.59
N VAL A 271 -17.54 -11.43 -30.04
CA VAL A 271 -17.33 -11.07 -31.46
C VAL A 271 -15.93 -10.47 -31.62
N SER A 272 -15.23 -10.83 -32.71
CA SER A 272 -13.96 -10.19 -33.07
C SER A 272 -14.15 -8.70 -33.29
N VAL A 273 -13.21 -7.88 -32.82
CA VAL A 273 -13.24 -6.45 -33.06
C VAL A 273 -12.82 -6.07 -34.49
N GLU A 274 -12.31 -7.02 -35.26
CA GLU A 274 -11.83 -6.84 -36.62
C GLU A 274 -12.94 -7.03 -37.68
N VAL A 275 -14.21 -7.07 -37.25
CA VAL A 275 -15.34 -7.07 -38.19
C VAL A 275 -15.43 -5.76 -38.96
N PRO A 276 -15.59 -5.77 -40.30
CA PRO A 276 -15.45 -4.59 -41.15
C PRO A 276 -16.34 -3.42 -40.78
N ASP A 277 -17.54 -3.69 -40.30
CA ASP A 277 -18.56 -2.66 -40.00
C ASP A 277 -18.68 -2.31 -38.52
N GLY A 278 -17.82 -2.87 -37.64
CA GLY A 278 -17.93 -2.71 -36.19
C GLY A 278 -19.26 -3.22 -35.61
N LYS A 279 -19.94 -4.15 -36.33
CA LYS A 279 -21.23 -4.67 -35.94
C LYS A 279 -21.22 -6.18 -35.69
N CYS A 280 -22.00 -6.58 -34.72
CA CYS A 280 -22.31 -7.97 -34.49
C CYS A 280 -23.21 -8.56 -35.60
N THR A 281 -23.18 -9.86 -35.76
CA THR A 281 -24.12 -10.58 -36.69
C THR A 281 -25.59 -10.37 -36.38
N CYS A 282 -25.95 -9.92 -35.17
CA CYS A 282 -27.31 -9.51 -34.81
C CYS A 282 -27.65 -8.08 -35.23
N GLY A 283 -26.72 -7.33 -35.82
CA GLY A 283 -26.87 -5.93 -36.25
C GLY A 283 -26.49 -4.88 -35.23
N ALA A 284 -26.25 -5.25 -33.97
CA ALA A 284 -25.84 -4.30 -32.93
C ALA A 284 -24.45 -3.74 -33.17
N VAL A 285 -24.25 -2.46 -32.86
CA VAL A 285 -22.94 -1.82 -32.85
C VAL A 285 -22.12 -2.39 -31.69
N LEU A 286 -20.90 -2.82 -31.97
CA LEU A 286 -20.02 -3.36 -30.95
C LEU A 286 -19.41 -2.23 -30.10
N PRO A 287 -19.19 -2.47 -28.81
CA PRO A 287 -18.48 -1.53 -27.97
C PRO A 287 -17.02 -1.35 -28.44
N GLU A 288 -16.43 -0.23 -28.05
CA GLU A 288 -15.03 0.02 -28.34
C GLU A 288 -14.13 -1.09 -27.75
N PRO A 289 -13.19 -1.63 -28.52
CA PRO A 289 -12.32 -2.70 -28.04
C PRO A 289 -11.43 -2.24 -26.88
N LEU A 290 -11.24 -3.12 -25.93
CA LEU A 290 -10.25 -2.94 -24.87
C LEU A 290 -8.84 -2.87 -25.48
N ALA A 291 -7.91 -2.23 -24.75
CA ALA A 291 -6.49 -2.32 -25.06
C ALA A 291 -6.03 -3.79 -25.02
N TYR A 292 -4.97 -4.11 -25.76
CA TYR A 292 -4.42 -5.48 -25.75
C TYR A 292 -3.91 -5.89 -24.38
N TRP A 293 -3.44 -4.92 -23.62
CA TRP A 293 -2.76 -5.20 -22.34
C TRP A 293 -3.16 -4.23 -21.24
#